data_ae9090b573ef80036cc2bb3bd440c44d
#
_entry.id   ae9090b573ef80036cc2bb3bd440c44d
#
_cell.length_a   1.000
_cell.length_b   1.000
_cell.length_c   1.000
_cell.angle_alpha   90.00
_cell.angle_beta   90.00
_cell.angle_gamma   90.00
#
_symmetry.space_group_name_H-M   'P 1'
#
loop_
_entity.id
_entity.type
_entity.pdbx_description
1 polymer ?
#
loop_
_entity_poly.entity_id
_entity_poly.type
_entity_poly.pdbx_seq_one_letter_code
_entity_poly.pdbx_strand_id
1 'polypeptide(L)'
;MNPKPSAEAHLYDRGRLHSLAETGLLDTPEREPLSRYARIATRALRAPVSLVSLVDDARQFFAAAHGLDAPWSERRETPLSHSFCQYVVNERSALVVDDARNHELVCDNLAIEELNVAAYAGVPLCDLNGNVLGSFCVIDDQPRRWTPDELKLLQLLADEVAEEIELARRIWLAEKAEKDLAEINQEIAAAHQRAAEHNAAVMHDLRTPLQVVSVAVTSLAEHPSIQASATLAKTVEMLQRNVRQAFKLVKTGGHRYSDDDLFQRVDVADLVAKVCEDLATGQSVVVDLSLEPAQVLADPMMVRRAVQNLFSNALRFAAGRIDVTVACHNELVRIAVEDDGEGLPREEDYQRVWELGRRFHATRSNTGLGLAVTRQLIQALGGSVRARPSDQGGARFELWLPEAREKT
;
A
#
# COMPACT_ATOMS: atom_id res chain seq x y z
N MET A 1 -38.27 -36.59 -18.34
CA MET A 1 -37.90 -36.55 -16.91
C MET A 1 -36.53 -35.91 -16.81
N ASN A 2 -36.49 -34.63 -16.53
CA ASN A 2 -35.22 -33.98 -16.18
C ASN A 2 -34.83 -34.48 -14.79
N PRO A 3 -33.55 -34.85 -14.53
CA PRO A 3 -33.13 -35.16 -13.20
C PRO A 3 -33.28 -33.89 -12.36
N LYS A 4 -33.96 -33.99 -11.19
CA LYS A 4 -33.90 -32.95 -10.17
C LYS A 4 -32.44 -32.63 -9.91
N PRO A 5 -32.00 -31.33 -9.87
CA PRO A 5 -30.70 -31.00 -9.43
C PRO A 5 -30.49 -31.61 -8.03
N SER A 6 -29.35 -32.26 -7.82
CA SER A 6 -29.05 -32.94 -6.58
C SER A 6 -29.20 -31.95 -5.42
N ALA A 7 -30.07 -32.30 -4.45
CA ALA A 7 -30.43 -31.48 -3.30
C ALA A 7 -29.19 -31.07 -2.42
N GLU A 8 -28.03 -31.63 -2.68
CA GLU A 8 -26.75 -31.37 -1.96
C GLU A 8 -25.94 -30.22 -2.55
N ALA A 9 -26.34 -29.63 -3.70
CA ALA A 9 -25.47 -28.68 -4.42
C ALA A 9 -25.19 -27.41 -3.65
N HIS A 10 -26.09 -26.92 -2.79
CA HIS A 10 -25.89 -25.68 -2.04
C HIS A 10 -25.09 -25.86 -0.75
N LEU A 11 -25.21 -27.00 -0.08
CA LEU A 11 -24.45 -27.28 1.14
C LEU A 11 -22.93 -27.21 0.91
N TYR A 12 -22.48 -27.71 -0.25
CA TYR A 12 -21.07 -27.77 -0.63
C TYR A 12 -20.61 -26.61 -1.53
N ASP A 13 -21.43 -25.56 -1.67
CA ASP A 13 -21.04 -24.38 -2.45
C ASP A 13 -19.83 -23.66 -1.80
N ARG A 14 -18.75 -23.49 -2.59
CA ARG A 14 -17.50 -22.91 -2.11
C ARG A 14 -17.63 -21.45 -1.69
N GLY A 15 -18.47 -20.68 -2.39
CA GLY A 15 -18.71 -19.28 -2.06
C GLY A 15 -19.41 -19.13 -0.71
N ARG A 16 -20.42 -19.98 -0.48
CA ARG A 16 -21.13 -20.07 0.81
C ARG A 16 -20.19 -20.48 1.96
N LEU A 17 -19.40 -21.53 1.76
CA LEU A 17 -18.46 -22.02 2.78
C LEU A 17 -17.38 -20.98 3.10
N HIS A 18 -16.91 -20.26 2.09
CA HIS A 18 -15.98 -19.16 2.29
C HIS A 18 -16.61 -18.03 3.10
N SER A 19 -17.83 -17.61 2.75
CA SER A 19 -18.57 -16.59 3.48
C SER A 19 -18.85 -17.01 4.93
N LEU A 20 -19.17 -18.28 5.15
CA LEU A 20 -19.35 -18.85 6.49
C LEU A 20 -18.05 -18.76 7.31
N ALA A 21 -16.91 -19.14 6.74
CA ALA A 21 -15.61 -19.06 7.42
C ALA A 21 -15.23 -17.60 7.78
N GLU A 22 -15.59 -16.63 6.94
CA GLU A 22 -15.36 -15.22 7.18
C GLU A 22 -16.21 -14.62 8.33
N THR A 23 -17.24 -15.33 8.80
CA THR A 23 -18.00 -14.87 9.98
C THR A 23 -17.15 -14.88 11.24
N GLY A 24 -16.13 -15.73 11.31
CA GLY A 24 -15.31 -15.95 12.51
C GLY A 24 -16.11 -16.52 13.69
N LEU A 25 -17.29 -17.13 13.42
CA LEU A 25 -18.16 -17.67 14.47
C LEU A 25 -17.98 -19.17 14.71
N LEU A 26 -17.44 -19.90 13.74
CA LEU A 26 -17.17 -21.33 13.92
C LEU A 26 -16.09 -21.55 14.99
N ASP A 27 -16.33 -22.54 15.85
CA ASP A 27 -15.41 -22.94 16.93
C ASP A 27 -15.07 -21.83 17.95
N THR A 28 -15.88 -20.78 17.98
CA THR A 28 -15.71 -19.67 18.95
C THR A 28 -16.72 -19.77 20.09
N PRO A 29 -16.45 -19.15 21.25
CA PRO A 29 -17.42 -19.05 22.34
C PRO A 29 -18.74 -18.41 21.90
N GLU A 30 -19.83 -18.76 22.59
CA GLU A 30 -21.13 -18.10 22.36
C GLU A 30 -21.04 -16.59 22.54
N ARG A 31 -21.69 -15.87 21.64
CA ARG A 31 -21.82 -14.42 21.71
C ARG A 31 -23.15 -14.05 22.35
N GLU A 32 -23.13 -13.22 23.38
CA GLU A 32 -24.35 -12.81 24.09
C GLU A 32 -25.47 -12.27 23.20
N PRO A 33 -25.24 -11.48 22.13
CA PRO A 33 -26.33 -11.09 21.24
C PRO A 33 -27.07 -12.29 20.63
N LEU A 34 -26.35 -13.30 20.12
CA LEU A 34 -26.96 -14.50 19.52
C LEU A 34 -27.70 -15.34 20.56
N SER A 35 -27.10 -15.56 21.74
CA SER A 35 -27.73 -16.30 22.83
C SER A 35 -29.00 -15.61 23.34
N ARG A 36 -29.04 -14.28 23.31
CA ARG A 36 -30.23 -13.50 23.66
C ARG A 36 -31.39 -13.77 22.71
N TYR A 37 -31.16 -13.82 21.41
CA TYR A 37 -32.21 -14.12 20.44
C TYR A 37 -32.74 -15.56 20.59
N ALA A 38 -31.86 -16.53 20.85
CA ALA A 38 -32.29 -17.90 21.15
C ALA A 38 -33.21 -17.96 22.39
N ARG A 39 -32.85 -17.24 23.47
CA ARG A 39 -33.71 -17.13 24.66
C ARG A 39 -35.03 -16.42 24.41
N ILE A 40 -35.06 -15.40 23.56
CA ILE A 40 -36.30 -14.71 23.18
C ILE A 40 -37.20 -15.67 22.39
N ALA A 41 -36.65 -16.39 21.41
CA ALA A 41 -37.41 -17.32 20.57
C ALA A 41 -38.09 -18.42 21.41
N THR A 42 -37.37 -19.07 22.33
CA THR A 42 -37.97 -20.09 23.19
C THR A 42 -39.15 -19.57 24.01
N ARG A 43 -39.01 -18.37 24.57
CA ARG A 43 -40.08 -17.75 25.39
C ARG A 43 -41.26 -17.30 24.56
N ALA A 44 -41.00 -16.61 23.44
CA ALA A 44 -42.04 -16.01 22.60
C ALA A 44 -42.83 -17.07 21.83
N LEU A 45 -42.16 -18.12 21.34
CA LEU A 45 -42.75 -19.21 20.57
C LEU A 45 -43.14 -20.40 21.45
N ARG A 46 -42.86 -20.34 22.76
CA ARG A 46 -43.15 -21.41 23.74
C ARG A 46 -42.61 -22.77 23.28
N ALA A 47 -41.41 -22.74 22.68
CA ALA A 47 -40.71 -23.95 22.27
C ALA A 47 -39.56 -24.22 23.27
N PRO A 48 -39.29 -25.49 23.66
CA PRO A 48 -38.29 -25.81 24.67
C PRO A 48 -36.85 -25.46 24.19
N VAL A 49 -36.57 -25.57 22.88
CA VAL A 49 -35.21 -25.38 22.33
C VAL A 49 -35.22 -24.35 21.21
N SER A 50 -34.21 -23.52 21.13
CA SER A 50 -33.90 -22.68 19.98
C SER A 50 -32.40 -22.64 19.70
N LEU A 51 -31.99 -22.64 18.44
CA LEU A 51 -30.63 -22.67 17.98
C LEU A 51 -30.39 -21.60 16.93
N VAL A 52 -29.27 -20.91 17.07
CA VAL A 52 -28.58 -20.22 15.98
C VAL A 52 -27.56 -21.22 15.41
N SER A 53 -27.89 -21.84 14.32
CA SER A 53 -27.15 -22.97 13.75
C SER A 53 -26.44 -22.55 12.48
N LEU A 54 -25.13 -22.72 12.43
CA LEU A 54 -24.30 -22.57 11.25
C LEU A 54 -23.96 -23.95 10.68
N VAL A 55 -24.00 -24.11 9.38
CA VAL A 55 -23.83 -25.43 8.74
C VAL A 55 -22.66 -25.37 7.77
N ASP A 56 -21.59 -26.11 8.08
CA ASP A 56 -20.47 -26.30 7.16
C ASP A 56 -20.66 -27.56 6.26
N ASP A 57 -19.61 -28.05 5.65
CA ASP A 57 -19.66 -29.22 4.76
C ASP A 57 -19.62 -30.58 5.50
N ALA A 58 -19.40 -30.56 6.83
CA ALA A 58 -19.26 -31.77 7.65
C ALA A 58 -20.22 -31.84 8.82
N ARG A 59 -20.63 -30.68 9.35
CA ARG A 59 -21.36 -30.59 10.62
C ARG A 59 -22.28 -29.37 10.67
N GLN A 60 -23.13 -29.39 11.66
CA GLN A 60 -23.91 -28.28 12.15
C GLN A 60 -23.27 -27.77 13.44
N PHE A 61 -22.88 -26.49 13.49
CA PHE A 61 -22.31 -25.82 14.66
C PHE A 61 -23.34 -24.88 15.29
N PHE A 62 -23.45 -24.90 16.61
CA PHE A 62 -24.37 -24.03 17.37
C PHE A 62 -23.62 -22.75 17.78
N ALA A 63 -23.79 -21.69 17.01
CA ALA A 63 -23.27 -20.36 17.35
C ALA A 63 -23.94 -19.83 18.63
N ALA A 64 -25.22 -20.19 18.85
CA ALA A 64 -25.92 -20.05 20.12
C ALA A 64 -26.98 -21.15 20.26
N ALA A 65 -27.22 -21.58 21.49
CA ALA A 65 -28.24 -22.55 21.84
C ALA A 65 -28.95 -22.17 23.15
N HIS A 66 -30.25 -22.46 23.23
CA HIS A 66 -30.99 -22.35 24.47
C HIS A 66 -31.95 -23.55 24.60
N GLY A 67 -31.91 -24.16 25.81
CA GLY A 67 -32.76 -25.31 26.11
C GLY A 67 -32.26 -26.66 25.63
N LEU A 68 -31.08 -26.73 25.02
CA LEU A 68 -30.46 -27.96 24.55
C LEU A 68 -29.77 -28.71 25.68
N ASP A 69 -29.98 -30.01 25.78
CA ASP A 69 -29.40 -30.87 26.84
C ASP A 69 -27.98 -31.33 26.48
N ALA A 70 -27.22 -31.74 27.53
CA ALA A 70 -25.97 -32.45 27.32
C ALA A 70 -26.19 -33.82 26.64
N PRO A 71 -25.27 -34.30 25.83
CA PRO A 71 -23.92 -33.77 25.56
C PRO A 71 -23.87 -32.66 24.48
N TRP A 72 -24.99 -32.38 23.81
CA TRP A 72 -25.01 -31.50 22.62
C TRP A 72 -24.82 -30.02 22.98
N SER A 73 -25.33 -29.59 24.13
CA SER A 73 -25.08 -28.24 24.64
C SER A 73 -23.60 -27.96 24.93
N GLU A 74 -22.86 -28.99 25.39
CA GLU A 74 -21.43 -28.89 25.70
C GLU A 74 -20.57 -28.98 24.42
N ARG A 75 -20.91 -29.91 23.52
CA ARG A 75 -20.20 -30.09 22.23
C ARG A 75 -20.43 -28.94 21.28
N ARG A 76 -21.58 -28.32 21.35
CA ARG A 76 -22.03 -27.23 20.48
C ARG A 76 -22.00 -27.58 18.99
N GLU A 77 -22.10 -28.85 18.64
CA GLU A 77 -22.14 -29.33 17.26
C GLU A 77 -22.83 -30.69 17.15
N THR A 78 -23.31 -30.96 15.94
CA THR A 78 -23.78 -32.29 15.55
C THR A 78 -23.29 -32.64 14.15
N PRO A 79 -23.09 -33.95 13.82
CA PRO A 79 -22.92 -34.38 12.45
C PRO A 79 -24.13 -33.99 11.59
N LEU A 80 -23.99 -33.90 10.28
CA LEU A 80 -25.08 -33.59 9.36
C LEU A 80 -26.22 -34.62 9.45
N SER A 81 -25.96 -35.90 9.84
CA SER A 81 -26.96 -36.91 10.09
C SER A 81 -28.00 -36.56 11.18
N HIS A 82 -27.65 -35.56 12.03
CA HIS A 82 -28.49 -35.03 13.12
C HIS A 82 -29.00 -33.61 12.82
N SER A 83 -28.85 -33.13 11.58
CA SER A 83 -29.15 -31.73 11.24
C SER A 83 -30.46 -31.66 10.41
N PHE A 84 -31.47 -30.96 10.92
CA PHE A 84 -32.58 -30.46 10.11
C PHE A 84 -32.20 -29.17 9.36
N CYS A 85 -31.29 -28.39 9.92
CA CYS A 85 -30.84 -27.13 9.36
C CYS A 85 -30.11 -27.30 8.01
N GLN A 86 -29.49 -28.47 7.72
CA GLN A 86 -28.91 -28.75 6.41
C GLN A 86 -29.95 -28.66 5.26
N TYR A 87 -31.21 -29.03 5.53
CA TYR A 87 -32.29 -28.93 4.52
C TYR A 87 -32.68 -27.47 4.27
N VAL A 88 -32.66 -26.62 5.32
CA VAL A 88 -32.90 -25.18 5.16
C VAL A 88 -31.79 -24.55 4.28
N VAL A 89 -30.51 -24.97 4.47
CA VAL A 89 -29.41 -24.53 3.65
C VAL A 89 -29.52 -25.01 2.20
N ASN A 90 -29.82 -26.30 2.00
CA ASN A 90 -29.93 -26.90 0.68
C ASN A 90 -31.07 -26.32 -0.15
N GLU A 91 -32.27 -26.19 0.44
CA GLU A 91 -33.45 -25.67 -0.23
C GLU A 91 -33.50 -24.14 -0.26
N ARG A 92 -32.61 -23.47 0.50
CA ARG A 92 -32.58 -22.00 0.65
C ARG A 92 -33.96 -21.42 1.06
N SER A 93 -34.69 -22.16 1.84
CA SER A 93 -36.06 -21.84 2.25
C SER A 93 -36.34 -22.34 3.66
N ALA A 94 -37.38 -21.77 4.29
CA ALA A 94 -37.81 -22.22 5.60
C ALA A 94 -38.27 -23.69 5.55
N LEU A 95 -37.91 -24.46 6.58
CA LEU A 95 -38.39 -25.81 6.82
C LEU A 95 -39.31 -25.80 8.03
N VAL A 96 -40.55 -26.24 7.84
CA VAL A 96 -41.56 -26.33 8.88
C VAL A 96 -42.03 -27.79 8.99
N VAL A 97 -41.88 -28.40 10.15
CA VAL A 97 -42.17 -29.79 10.46
C VAL A 97 -43.07 -29.84 11.66
N ASP A 98 -44.32 -30.24 11.47
CA ASP A 98 -45.31 -30.38 12.53
C ASP A 98 -45.15 -31.70 13.34
N ASP A 99 -44.71 -32.77 12.66
CA ASP A 99 -44.37 -34.07 13.26
C ASP A 99 -43.22 -34.71 12.45
N ALA A 100 -42.05 -34.74 13.06
CA ALA A 100 -40.81 -35.21 12.42
C ALA A 100 -40.87 -36.68 12.01
N ARG A 101 -41.55 -37.53 12.78
CA ARG A 101 -41.64 -38.96 12.54
C ARG A 101 -42.46 -39.29 11.29
N ASN A 102 -43.36 -38.40 10.90
CA ASN A 102 -44.25 -38.53 9.78
C ASN A 102 -43.90 -37.62 8.59
N HIS A 103 -42.79 -36.89 8.66
CA HIS A 103 -42.39 -35.95 7.62
C HIS A 103 -41.44 -36.60 6.61
N GLU A 104 -41.80 -36.58 5.33
CA GLU A 104 -41.09 -37.25 4.23
C GLU A 104 -39.59 -36.95 4.14
N LEU A 105 -39.17 -35.74 4.50
CA LEU A 105 -37.79 -35.29 4.34
C LEU A 105 -36.88 -35.67 5.56
N VAL A 106 -37.44 -35.80 6.75
CA VAL A 106 -36.67 -35.89 8.00
C VAL A 106 -36.94 -37.10 8.86
N CYS A 107 -37.90 -38.00 8.48
CA CYS A 107 -38.33 -39.14 9.27
C CYS A 107 -37.20 -40.13 9.66
N ASP A 108 -36.11 -40.17 8.88
CA ASP A 108 -34.95 -41.03 9.12
C ASP A 108 -33.79 -40.25 9.80
N ASN A 109 -33.98 -38.98 10.20
CA ASN A 109 -32.92 -38.16 10.81
C ASN A 109 -32.71 -38.54 12.27
N LEU A 110 -31.46 -38.78 12.62
CA LEU A 110 -31.04 -39.23 13.98
C LEU A 110 -31.37 -38.22 15.09
N ALA A 111 -31.59 -36.94 14.78
CA ALA A 111 -32.00 -35.94 15.76
C ALA A 111 -33.38 -36.24 16.39
N ILE A 112 -34.26 -37.04 15.72
CA ILE A 112 -35.55 -37.42 16.26
C ILE A 112 -35.38 -38.24 17.55
N GLU A 113 -34.45 -39.19 17.55
CA GLU A 113 -34.23 -40.07 18.69
C GLU A 113 -33.20 -39.49 19.67
N GLU A 114 -32.10 -38.92 19.19
CA GLU A 114 -30.97 -38.51 20.03
C GLU A 114 -31.09 -37.09 20.59
N LEU A 115 -31.82 -36.17 19.93
CA LEU A 115 -32.12 -34.82 20.38
C LEU A 115 -33.60 -34.59 20.73
N ASN A 116 -34.42 -35.62 20.67
CA ASN A 116 -35.86 -35.55 20.99
C ASN A 116 -36.62 -34.53 20.09
N VAL A 117 -36.29 -34.42 18.82
CA VAL A 117 -36.92 -33.50 17.88
C VAL A 117 -38.23 -34.08 17.40
N ALA A 118 -39.36 -33.58 17.89
CA ALA A 118 -40.69 -33.99 17.44
C ALA A 118 -41.33 -32.99 16.47
N ALA A 119 -41.14 -31.69 16.68
CA ALA A 119 -41.52 -30.64 15.75
C ALA A 119 -40.38 -29.63 15.57
N TYR A 120 -40.30 -28.99 14.40
CA TYR A 120 -39.24 -28.09 14.03
C TYR A 120 -39.76 -26.94 13.17
N ALA A 121 -39.33 -25.74 13.43
CA ALA A 121 -39.43 -24.62 12.51
C ALA A 121 -38.09 -23.91 12.40
N GLY A 122 -37.57 -23.83 11.20
CA GLY A 122 -36.30 -23.16 10.93
C GLY A 122 -36.35 -22.28 9.68
N VAL A 123 -35.72 -21.11 9.78
CA VAL A 123 -35.64 -20.12 8.70
C VAL A 123 -34.19 -19.87 8.34
N PRO A 124 -33.88 -19.56 7.07
CA PRO A 124 -32.50 -19.39 6.62
C PRO A 124 -31.84 -18.15 7.23
N LEU A 125 -30.58 -18.26 7.60
CA LEU A 125 -29.70 -17.18 7.95
C LEU A 125 -28.84 -16.84 6.74
N CYS A 126 -29.13 -15.71 6.10
CA CYS A 126 -28.49 -15.29 4.86
C CYS A 126 -27.44 -14.20 5.12
N ASP A 127 -26.33 -14.25 4.38
CA ASP A 127 -25.43 -13.11 4.27
C ASP A 127 -25.95 -12.06 3.27
N LEU A 128 -25.25 -10.94 3.13
CA LEU A 128 -25.58 -9.85 2.19
C LEU A 128 -25.50 -10.27 0.70
N ASN A 129 -24.82 -11.37 0.40
CA ASN A 129 -24.70 -11.93 -0.95
C ASN A 129 -25.79 -12.97 -1.25
N GLY A 130 -26.66 -13.25 -0.29
CA GLY A 130 -27.73 -14.24 -0.40
C GLY A 130 -27.27 -15.68 -0.18
N ASN A 131 -26.07 -15.92 0.37
CA ASN A 131 -25.65 -17.26 0.78
C ASN A 131 -26.35 -17.64 2.08
N VAL A 132 -26.91 -18.84 2.15
CA VAL A 132 -27.50 -19.38 3.38
C VAL A 132 -26.40 -20.01 4.23
N LEU A 133 -26.01 -19.34 5.30
CA LEU A 133 -24.92 -19.77 6.19
C LEU A 133 -25.37 -20.84 7.20
N GLY A 134 -26.67 -20.89 7.46
CA GLY A 134 -27.27 -21.77 8.43
C GLY A 134 -28.75 -21.51 8.62
N SER A 135 -29.26 -21.80 9.81
CA SER A 135 -30.68 -21.63 10.16
C SER A 135 -30.84 -21.10 11.57
N PHE A 136 -31.78 -20.19 11.76
CA PHE A 136 -32.36 -19.90 13.07
C PHE A 136 -33.59 -20.74 13.26
N CYS A 137 -33.63 -21.58 14.30
CA CYS A 137 -34.71 -22.55 14.47
C CYS A 137 -35.19 -22.66 15.90
N VAL A 138 -36.40 -23.15 16.02
CA VAL A 138 -37.02 -23.63 17.26
C VAL A 138 -37.43 -25.08 17.11
N ILE A 139 -37.31 -25.82 18.20
CA ILE A 139 -37.56 -27.26 18.28
C ILE A 139 -38.54 -27.53 19.42
N ASP A 140 -39.46 -28.44 19.21
CA ASP A 140 -40.37 -28.94 20.23
C ASP A 140 -40.21 -30.46 20.39
N ASP A 141 -40.29 -30.94 21.61
CA ASP A 141 -40.26 -32.36 21.95
C ASP A 141 -41.61 -33.07 21.79
N GLN A 142 -42.63 -32.30 21.43
CA GLN A 142 -43.98 -32.79 21.08
C GLN A 142 -44.35 -32.33 19.66
N PRO A 143 -45.11 -33.16 18.89
CA PRO A 143 -45.70 -32.72 17.64
C PRO A 143 -46.61 -31.51 17.85
N ARG A 144 -46.47 -30.48 17.02
CA ARG A 144 -47.28 -29.25 17.07
C ARG A 144 -47.43 -28.62 15.71
N ARG A 145 -48.51 -27.88 15.50
CA ARG A 145 -48.67 -27.03 14.33
C ARG A 145 -48.11 -25.64 14.59
N TRP A 146 -47.30 -25.19 13.68
CA TRP A 146 -46.74 -23.83 13.69
C TRP A 146 -47.72 -22.86 13.04
N THR A 147 -48.12 -21.82 13.74
CA THR A 147 -49.02 -20.79 13.20
C THR A 147 -48.27 -19.81 12.30
N PRO A 148 -48.98 -19.16 11.35
CA PRO A 148 -48.36 -18.12 10.50
C PRO A 148 -47.73 -16.97 11.29
N ASP A 149 -48.29 -16.60 12.45
CA ASP A 149 -47.77 -15.54 13.31
C ASP A 149 -46.46 -15.98 14.01
N GLU A 150 -46.38 -17.23 14.44
CA GLU A 150 -45.15 -17.81 14.99
C GLU A 150 -44.01 -17.85 13.96
N LEU A 151 -44.32 -18.28 12.73
CA LEU A 151 -43.34 -18.32 11.65
C LEU A 151 -42.88 -16.92 11.25
N LYS A 152 -43.80 -15.96 11.25
CA LYS A 152 -43.47 -14.56 10.98
C LYS A 152 -42.56 -13.97 12.09
N LEU A 153 -42.84 -14.28 13.36
CA LEU A 153 -42.01 -13.88 14.47
C LEU A 153 -40.64 -14.53 14.40
N LEU A 154 -40.55 -15.82 14.05
CA LEU A 154 -39.29 -16.52 13.87
C LEU A 154 -38.44 -15.86 12.74
N GLN A 155 -39.09 -15.48 11.62
CA GLN A 155 -38.40 -14.78 10.54
C GLN A 155 -37.87 -13.43 10.97
N LEU A 156 -38.65 -12.61 11.69
CA LEU A 156 -38.20 -11.32 12.18
C LEU A 156 -36.96 -11.45 13.13
N LEU A 157 -37.01 -12.47 13.99
CA LEU A 157 -35.83 -12.72 14.87
C LEU A 157 -34.63 -13.24 14.07
N ALA A 158 -34.86 -14.02 13.02
CA ALA A 158 -33.78 -14.48 12.14
C ALA A 158 -33.12 -13.34 11.36
N ASP A 159 -33.89 -12.36 10.93
CA ASP A 159 -33.36 -11.17 10.26
C ASP A 159 -32.41 -10.40 11.20
N GLU A 160 -32.77 -10.22 12.47
CA GLU A 160 -31.92 -9.62 13.48
C GLU A 160 -30.65 -10.48 13.77
N VAL A 161 -30.79 -11.79 13.84
CA VAL A 161 -29.65 -12.73 14.00
C VAL A 161 -28.70 -12.63 12.81
N ALA A 162 -29.24 -12.51 11.58
CA ALA A 162 -28.44 -12.35 10.38
C ALA A 162 -27.62 -11.04 10.40
N GLU A 163 -28.19 -9.95 10.91
CA GLU A 163 -27.47 -8.68 11.09
C GLU A 163 -26.33 -8.82 12.12
N GLU A 164 -26.53 -9.54 13.21
CA GLU A 164 -25.48 -9.81 14.21
C GLU A 164 -24.35 -10.69 13.64
N ILE A 165 -24.70 -11.67 12.80
CA ILE A 165 -23.71 -12.50 12.07
C ILE A 165 -22.89 -11.63 11.11
N GLU A 166 -23.53 -10.74 10.38
CA GLU A 166 -22.84 -9.82 9.46
C GLU A 166 -21.93 -8.83 10.22
N LEU A 167 -22.37 -8.33 11.37
CA LEU A 167 -21.53 -7.51 12.24
C LEU A 167 -20.30 -8.28 12.72
N ALA A 168 -20.48 -9.54 13.14
CA ALA A 168 -19.37 -10.42 13.53
C ALA A 168 -18.37 -10.61 12.37
N ARG A 169 -18.88 -10.83 11.16
CA ARG A 169 -18.05 -10.96 9.94
C ARG A 169 -17.23 -9.72 9.67
N ARG A 170 -17.84 -8.53 9.76
CA ARG A 170 -17.12 -7.26 9.56
C ARG A 170 -16.01 -7.05 10.58
N ILE A 171 -16.27 -7.36 11.84
CA ILE A 171 -15.25 -7.27 12.90
C ILE A 171 -14.10 -8.21 12.59
N TRP A 172 -14.38 -9.47 12.27
CA TRP A 172 -13.37 -10.47 11.96
C TRP A 172 -12.51 -10.08 10.74
N LEU A 173 -13.13 -9.57 9.67
CA LEU A 173 -12.42 -9.08 8.48
C LEU A 173 -11.52 -7.88 8.79
N ALA A 174 -12.00 -6.96 9.65
CA ALA A 174 -11.22 -5.80 10.06
C ALA A 174 -9.99 -6.20 10.90
N GLU A 175 -10.18 -7.10 11.87
CA GLU A 175 -9.08 -7.63 12.71
C GLU A 175 -8.04 -8.39 11.88
N LYS A 176 -8.49 -9.18 10.91
CA LYS A 176 -7.63 -9.89 9.97
C LYS A 176 -6.82 -8.91 9.13
N ALA A 177 -7.47 -7.90 8.54
CA ALA A 177 -6.80 -6.89 7.73
C ALA A 177 -5.77 -6.07 8.53
N GLU A 178 -6.07 -5.75 9.78
CA GLU A 178 -5.13 -5.07 10.69
C GLU A 178 -3.89 -5.93 10.96
N LYS A 179 -4.09 -7.22 11.21
CA LYS A 179 -2.99 -8.17 11.42
C LYS A 179 -2.12 -8.31 10.18
N ASP A 180 -2.72 -8.50 9.01
CA ASP A 180 -2.00 -8.63 7.73
C ASP A 180 -1.19 -7.35 7.44
N LEU A 181 -1.78 -6.18 7.71
CA LEU A 181 -1.09 -4.88 7.56
C LEU A 181 0.10 -4.73 8.51
N ALA A 182 -0.04 -5.17 9.76
CA ALA A 182 1.04 -5.14 10.74
C ALA A 182 2.21 -6.05 10.31
N GLU A 183 1.94 -7.24 9.80
CA GLU A 183 2.95 -8.17 9.27
C GLU A 183 3.69 -7.54 8.08
N ILE A 184 2.98 -6.97 7.10
CA ILE A 184 3.58 -6.29 5.94
C ILE A 184 4.45 -5.10 6.38
N ASN A 185 3.99 -4.28 7.31
CA ASN A 185 4.76 -3.15 7.82
C ASN A 185 6.05 -3.60 8.52
N GLN A 186 6.01 -4.70 9.24
CA GLN A 186 7.20 -5.28 9.88
C GLN A 186 8.21 -5.79 8.83
N GLU A 187 7.74 -6.45 7.77
CA GLU A 187 8.61 -6.89 6.66
C GLU A 187 9.27 -5.72 5.94
N ILE A 188 8.51 -4.65 5.66
CA ILE A 188 9.02 -3.42 5.04
C ILE A 188 10.08 -2.77 5.93
N ALA A 189 9.84 -2.66 7.23
CA ALA A 189 10.80 -2.09 8.18
C ALA A 189 12.10 -2.91 8.23
N ALA A 190 12.00 -4.24 8.24
CA ALA A 190 13.15 -5.13 8.21
C ALA A 190 13.93 -5.05 6.88
N ALA A 191 13.23 -4.89 5.75
CA ALA A 191 13.87 -4.68 4.45
C ALA A 191 14.62 -3.34 4.38
N HIS A 192 14.01 -2.26 4.86
CA HIS A 192 14.64 -0.95 4.96
C HIS A 192 15.88 -0.96 5.86
N GLN A 193 15.81 -1.65 7.00
CA GLN A 193 16.96 -1.78 7.90
C GLN A 193 18.14 -2.49 7.23
N ARG A 194 17.88 -3.63 6.57
CA ARG A 194 18.91 -4.38 5.82
C ARG A 194 19.53 -3.55 4.69
N ALA A 195 18.70 -2.79 3.95
CA ALA A 195 19.19 -1.90 2.91
C ALA A 195 20.08 -0.78 3.46
N ALA A 196 19.71 -0.20 4.61
CA ALA A 196 20.51 0.82 5.28
C ALA A 196 21.87 0.29 5.77
N GLU A 197 21.89 -0.90 6.35
CA GLU A 197 23.11 -1.56 6.81
C GLU A 197 24.04 -1.90 5.63
N HIS A 198 23.50 -2.44 4.55
CA HIS A 198 24.25 -2.70 3.33
C HIS A 198 24.85 -1.42 2.74
N ASN A 199 24.06 -0.35 2.63
CA ASN A 199 24.55 0.95 2.14
C ASN A 199 25.65 1.51 3.03
N ALA A 200 25.53 1.41 4.35
CA ALA A 200 26.56 1.86 5.29
C ALA A 200 27.87 1.08 5.11
N ALA A 201 27.79 -0.23 4.93
CA ALA A 201 28.97 -1.07 4.66
C ALA A 201 29.65 -0.69 3.35
N VAL A 202 28.90 -0.54 2.25
CA VAL A 202 29.44 -0.12 0.95
C VAL A 202 30.10 1.26 1.04
N MET A 203 29.48 2.21 1.75
CA MET A 203 30.06 3.54 1.94
C MET A 203 31.35 3.51 2.77
N HIS A 204 31.44 2.64 3.77
CA HIS A 204 32.65 2.40 4.53
C HIS A 204 33.79 1.86 3.62
N ASP A 205 33.47 0.85 2.82
CA ASP A 205 34.45 0.18 1.94
C ASP A 205 34.93 1.11 0.80
N LEU A 206 34.10 2.04 0.35
CA LEU A 206 34.48 3.06 -0.61
C LEU A 206 35.35 4.17 0.00
N ARG A 207 35.21 4.45 1.28
CA ARG A 207 36.02 5.51 1.96
C ARG A 207 37.50 5.19 1.97
N THR A 208 37.86 3.94 2.23
CA THR A 208 39.26 3.51 2.34
C THR A 208 40.04 3.69 1.03
N PRO A 209 39.63 3.19 -0.14
CA PRO A 209 40.35 3.39 -1.39
C PRO A 209 40.35 4.85 -1.81
N LEU A 210 39.30 5.62 -1.54
CA LEU A 210 39.25 7.03 -1.82
C LEU A 210 40.30 7.83 -0.96
N GLN A 211 40.50 7.43 0.30
CA GLN A 211 41.54 8.02 1.14
C GLN A 211 42.94 7.79 0.55
N VAL A 212 43.23 6.57 0.10
CA VAL A 212 44.52 6.27 -0.53
C VAL A 212 44.72 7.09 -1.79
N VAL A 213 43.71 7.21 -2.66
CA VAL A 213 43.76 8.02 -3.86
C VAL A 213 43.93 9.50 -3.52
N SER A 214 43.26 10.01 -2.49
CA SER A 214 43.41 11.41 -2.03
C SER A 214 44.84 11.73 -1.59
N VAL A 215 45.44 10.86 -0.78
CA VAL A 215 46.83 11.02 -0.32
C VAL A 215 47.80 10.98 -1.51
N ALA A 216 47.64 10.02 -2.43
CA ALA A 216 48.49 9.92 -3.61
C ALA A 216 48.40 11.16 -4.52
N VAL A 217 47.20 11.67 -4.77
CA VAL A 217 47.02 12.90 -5.59
C VAL A 217 47.55 14.14 -4.89
N THR A 218 47.46 14.22 -3.56
CA THR A 218 48.05 15.32 -2.78
C THR A 218 49.59 15.27 -2.86
N SER A 219 50.18 14.10 -2.70
CA SER A 219 51.62 13.92 -2.82
C SER A 219 52.14 14.24 -4.23
N LEU A 220 51.38 13.88 -5.27
CA LEU A 220 51.72 14.27 -6.66
C LEU A 220 51.65 15.77 -6.86
N ALA A 221 50.71 16.49 -6.25
CA ALA A 221 50.61 17.95 -6.36
C ALA A 221 51.81 18.69 -5.78
N GLU A 222 52.49 18.12 -4.77
CA GLU A 222 53.65 18.68 -4.09
C GLU A 222 54.95 18.35 -4.81
N HIS A 223 54.94 17.48 -5.83
CA HIS A 223 56.16 17.07 -6.51
C HIS A 223 56.74 18.20 -7.41
N PRO A 224 58.01 18.53 -7.32
CA PRO A 224 58.63 19.66 -8.04
C PRO A 224 58.44 19.60 -9.57
N SER A 225 58.53 18.41 -10.16
CA SER A 225 58.36 18.22 -11.62
C SER A 225 56.91 18.47 -12.09
N ILE A 226 55.91 18.29 -11.23
CA ILE A 226 54.50 18.60 -11.51
C ILE A 226 54.26 20.10 -11.44
N GLN A 227 54.83 20.77 -10.43
CA GLN A 227 54.73 22.22 -10.25
C GLN A 227 55.45 23.00 -11.37
N ALA A 228 56.52 22.46 -11.96
CA ALA A 228 57.25 23.04 -13.07
C ALA A 228 56.48 23.01 -14.42
N SER A 229 55.40 22.21 -14.53
CA SER A 229 54.59 22.10 -15.76
C SER A 229 53.18 22.58 -15.52
N ALA A 230 52.79 23.70 -16.12
CA ALA A 230 51.45 24.27 -16.00
C ALA A 230 50.32 23.30 -16.40
N THR A 231 50.59 22.45 -17.41
CA THR A 231 49.62 21.45 -17.88
C THR A 231 49.42 20.31 -16.86
N LEU A 232 50.52 19.81 -16.28
CA LEU A 232 50.46 18.74 -15.27
C LEU A 232 49.86 19.27 -13.96
N ALA A 233 50.19 20.48 -13.54
CA ALA A 233 49.63 21.12 -12.35
C ALA A 233 48.09 21.26 -12.46
N LYS A 234 47.56 21.71 -13.61
CA LYS A 234 46.08 21.75 -13.89
C LYS A 234 45.44 20.40 -13.83
N THR A 235 46.09 19.34 -14.36
CA THR A 235 45.56 17.99 -14.37
C THR A 235 45.44 17.44 -12.95
N VAL A 236 46.47 17.64 -12.10
CA VAL A 236 46.47 17.21 -10.69
C VAL A 236 45.44 17.98 -9.88
N GLU A 237 45.29 19.29 -10.11
CA GLU A 237 44.24 20.09 -9.46
C GLU A 237 42.85 19.60 -9.81
N MET A 238 42.62 19.20 -11.06
CA MET A 238 41.35 18.58 -11.49
C MET A 238 41.09 17.22 -10.80
N LEU A 239 42.14 16.39 -10.67
CA LEU A 239 42.06 15.13 -9.93
C LEU A 239 41.72 15.35 -8.46
N GLN A 240 42.38 16.30 -7.80
CA GLN A 240 42.09 16.66 -6.41
C GLN A 240 40.64 17.12 -6.23
N ARG A 241 40.11 17.88 -7.17
CA ARG A 241 38.70 18.34 -7.17
C ARG A 241 37.74 17.18 -7.28
N ASN A 242 38.00 16.24 -8.20
CA ASN A 242 37.19 15.04 -8.39
C ASN A 242 37.20 14.09 -7.17
N VAL A 243 38.38 13.89 -6.57
CA VAL A 243 38.51 13.07 -5.34
C VAL A 243 37.75 13.71 -4.18
N ARG A 244 37.87 15.01 -3.99
CA ARG A 244 37.09 15.74 -2.96
C ARG A 244 35.58 15.64 -3.20
N GLN A 245 35.14 15.67 -4.46
CA GLN A 245 33.73 15.50 -4.81
C GLN A 245 33.25 14.07 -4.53
N ALA A 246 34.06 13.04 -4.86
CA ALA A 246 33.78 11.67 -4.53
C ALA A 246 33.63 11.43 -3.00
N PHE A 247 34.53 12.04 -2.21
CA PHE A 247 34.43 12.01 -0.75
C PHE A 247 33.14 12.63 -0.22
N LYS A 248 32.72 13.77 -0.78
CA LYS A 248 31.44 14.38 -0.40
C LYS A 248 30.26 13.45 -0.70
N LEU A 249 30.27 12.76 -1.85
CA LEU A 249 29.22 11.80 -2.22
C LEU A 249 29.16 10.61 -1.25
N VAL A 250 30.29 10.04 -0.91
CA VAL A 250 30.40 8.94 0.06
C VAL A 250 29.98 9.38 1.47
N LYS A 251 30.29 10.61 1.86
CA LYS A 251 29.93 11.15 3.18
C LYS A 251 28.43 11.43 3.30
N THR A 252 27.78 11.89 2.23
CA THR A 252 26.33 12.19 2.21
C THR A 252 25.46 10.95 1.97
N GLY A 253 25.97 9.90 1.31
CA GLY A 253 25.23 8.66 1.05
C GLY A 253 25.03 7.75 2.26
N GLY A 254 25.72 8.00 3.39
CA GLY A 254 25.62 7.21 4.63
C GLY A 254 24.74 7.83 5.72
N HIS A 255 24.20 9.00 5.53
CA HIS A 255 23.31 9.61 6.53
C HIS A 255 21.85 9.37 6.10
N ARG A 256 21.13 8.63 6.93
CA ARG A 256 19.67 8.70 6.98
C ARG A 256 19.31 10.14 7.31
N TYR A 257 18.73 10.84 6.35
CA TYR A 257 17.92 11.98 6.68
C TYR A 257 16.67 11.44 7.38
N SER A 258 16.47 11.77 8.65
CA SER A 258 15.16 11.67 9.27
C SER A 258 14.27 12.67 8.53
N ASP A 259 13.22 12.18 7.88
CA ASP A 259 12.41 12.92 6.91
C ASP A 259 11.74 14.21 7.45
N ASP A 260 11.63 14.39 8.76
CA ASP A 260 10.84 15.48 9.33
C ASP A 260 11.59 16.78 9.63
N ASP A 261 12.92 16.79 9.73
CA ASP A 261 13.68 17.99 10.13
C ASP A 261 14.35 18.78 9.00
N LEU A 262 14.33 18.29 7.76
CA LEU A 262 15.07 18.89 6.64
C LEU A 262 14.20 19.60 5.61
N PHE A 263 12.90 19.29 5.56
CA PHE A 263 11.98 19.95 4.67
C PHE A 263 11.55 21.29 5.25
N GLN A 264 12.03 22.36 4.65
CA GLN A 264 11.63 23.71 5.00
C GLN A 264 11.08 24.47 3.80
N ARG A 265 10.41 25.59 4.04
CA ARG A 265 9.99 26.48 2.96
C ARG A 265 11.23 27.13 2.37
N VAL A 266 11.47 26.86 1.09
CA VAL A 266 12.60 27.40 0.32
C VAL A 266 12.06 28.42 -0.67
N ASP A 267 12.57 29.65 -0.60
CA ASP A 267 12.39 30.62 -1.66
C ASP A 267 13.28 30.23 -2.84
N VAL A 268 12.64 29.77 -3.91
CA VAL A 268 13.33 29.24 -5.08
C VAL A 268 13.99 30.35 -5.89
N ALA A 269 13.34 31.52 -5.98
CA ALA A 269 13.88 32.66 -6.71
C ALA A 269 15.19 33.17 -6.09
N ASP A 270 15.19 33.38 -4.77
CA ASP A 270 16.38 33.80 -4.02
C ASP A 270 17.53 32.76 -4.11
N LEU A 271 17.18 31.47 -3.97
CA LEU A 271 18.17 30.39 -4.07
C LEU A 271 18.81 30.31 -5.46
N VAL A 272 17.99 30.42 -6.53
CA VAL A 272 18.46 30.37 -7.92
C VAL A 272 19.33 31.59 -8.22
N ALA A 273 18.91 32.79 -7.80
CA ALA A 273 19.69 34.01 -7.98
C ALA A 273 21.08 33.88 -7.36
N LYS A 274 21.19 33.44 -6.10
CA LYS A 274 22.48 33.21 -5.41
C LYS A 274 23.37 32.17 -6.10
N VAL A 275 22.79 31.07 -6.59
CA VAL A 275 23.53 30.05 -7.31
C VAL A 275 24.13 30.60 -8.62
N CYS A 276 23.33 31.38 -9.36
CA CYS A 276 23.78 31.98 -10.61
C CYS A 276 24.88 33.04 -10.37
N GLU A 277 24.71 33.90 -9.35
CA GLU A 277 25.72 34.89 -8.96
C GLU A 277 27.06 34.20 -8.58
N ASP A 278 27.01 33.20 -7.68
CA ASP A 278 28.17 32.44 -7.22
C ASP A 278 28.97 31.80 -8.36
N LEU A 279 28.32 31.31 -9.40
CA LEU A 279 28.92 30.53 -10.49
C LEU A 279 29.25 31.35 -11.74
N ALA A 280 28.54 32.45 -11.99
CA ALA A 280 28.76 33.31 -13.13
C ALA A 280 29.97 34.24 -12.97
N THR A 281 30.45 34.44 -11.73
CA THR A 281 31.57 35.33 -11.46
C THR A 281 32.84 34.95 -12.22
N GLY A 282 33.33 35.85 -13.09
CA GLY A 282 34.52 35.63 -13.91
C GLY A 282 34.28 34.87 -15.23
N GLN A 283 33.05 34.65 -15.61
CA GLN A 283 32.68 34.05 -16.90
C GLN A 283 32.34 35.13 -17.94
N SER A 284 32.57 34.82 -19.23
CA SER A 284 32.29 35.75 -20.34
C SER A 284 30.91 35.52 -20.98
N VAL A 285 30.02 34.83 -20.27
CA VAL A 285 28.66 34.48 -20.74
C VAL A 285 27.67 35.46 -20.13
N VAL A 286 26.72 35.94 -20.93
CA VAL A 286 25.59 36.77 -20.49
C VAL A 286 24.56 35.88 -19.82
N VAL A 287 24.15 36.21 -18.59
CA VAL A 287 23.14 35.47 -17.83
C VAL A 287 21.92 36.37 -17.61
N ASP A 288 20.81 35.96 -18.18
CA ASP A 288 19.53 36.65 -18.01
C ASP A 288 18.65 35.88 -17.00
N LEU A 289 18.17 36.58 -15.97
CA LEU A 289 17.34 36.00 -14.91
C LEU A 289 15.91 36.53 -14.98
N SER A 290 14.94 35.63 -15.07
CA SER A 290 13.50 35.94 -14.98
C SER A 290 12.91 35.10 -13.84
N LEU A 291 12.89 35.65 -12.62
CA LEU A 291 12.60 34.92 -11.39
C LEU A 291 11.29 35.41 -10.79
N GLU A 292 10.21 34.64 -10.94
CA GLU A 292 8.97 34.86 -10.20
C GLU A 292 9.11 34.35 -8.76
N PRO A 293 8.56 35.06 -7.75
CA PRO A 293 8.54 34.58 -6.38
C PRO A 293 7.86 33.20 -6.30
N ALA A 294 8.54 32.20 -5.78
CA ALA A 294 8.04 30.84 -5.71
C ALA A 294 8.59 30.12 -4.47
N GLN A 295 7.74 29.39 -3.76
CA GLN A 295 8.12 28.62 -2.59
C GLN A 295 7.86 27.14 -2.79
N VAL A 296 8.79 26.31 -2.36
CA VAL A 296 8.66 24.85 -2.31
C VAL A 296 8.95 24.34 -0.90
N LEU A 297 8.33 23.23 -0.52
CA LEU A 297 8.69 22.52 0.71
C LEU A 297 9.77 21.48 0.37
N ALA A 298 11.03 21.77 0.67
CA ALA A 298 12.15 20.94 0.23
C ALA A 298 13.38 21.10 1.14
N ASP A 299 14.36 20.22 0.99
CA ASP A 299 15.72 20.43 1.50
C ASP A 299 16.44 21.46 0.60
N PRO A 300 16.84 22.63 1.13
CA PRO A 300 17.53 23.67 0.35
C PRO A 300 18.81 23.19 -0.30
N MET A 301 19.52 22.25 0.33
CA MET A 301 20.77 21.72 -0.20
C MET A 301 20.53 20.86 -1.43
N MET A 302 19.42 20.10 -1.47
CA MET A 302 19.03 19.29 -2.62
C MET A 302 18.66 20.18 -3.81
N VAL A 303 17.83 21.20 -3.57
CA VAL A 303 17.43 22.17 -4.62
C VAL A 303 18.65 22.93 -5.13
N ARG A 304 19.49 23.48 -4.23
CA ARG A 304 20.73 24.17 -4.59
C ARG A 304 21.63 23.30 -5.47
N ARG A 305 21.83 22.04 -5.11
CA ARG A 305 22.66 21.11 -5.87
C ARG A 305 22.10 20.81 -7.25
N ALA A 306 20.79 20.63 -7.36
CA ALA A 306 20.12 20.40 -8.63
C ALA A 306 20.30 21.60 -9.59
N VAL A 307 20.08 22.81 -9.08
CA VAL A 307 20.29 24.08 -9.83
C VAL A 307 21.75 24.25 -10.22
N GLN A 308 22.69 24.05 -9.29
CA GLN A 308 24.14 24.13 -9.57
C GLN A 308 24.56 23.19 -10.71
N ASN A 309 24.04 21.96 -10.73
CA ASN A 309 24.34 21.01 -11.79
C ASN A 309 23.85 21.49 -13.16
N LEU A 310 22.63 22.01 -13.24
CA LEU A 310 22.08 22.53 -14.50
C LEU A 310 22.83 23.77 -14.98
N PHE A 311 23.02 24.73 -14.08
CA PHE A 311 23.68 25.99 -14.43
C PHE A 311 25.16 25.76 -14.78
N SER A 312 25.90 24.88 -14.08
CA SER A 312 27.26 24.51 -14.45
C SER A 312 27.34 23.82 -15.81
N ASN A 313 26.32 23.05 -16.21
CA ASN A 313 26.25 22.48 -17.55
C ASN A 313 26.02 23.59 -18.58
N ALA A 314 25.08 24.50 -18.36
CA ALA A 314 24.85 25.64 -19.23
C ALA A 314 26.10 26.49 -19.41
N LEU A 315 26.81 26.86 -18.34
CA LEU A 315 28.10 27.61 -18.42
C LEU A 315 29.18 26.89 -19.25
N ARG A 316 29.11 25.57 -19.33
CA ARG A 316 30.11 24.79 -20.09
C ARG A 316 29.77 24.73 -21.58
N PHE A 317 28.48 24.68 -21.94
CA PHE A 317 28.03 24.42 -23.31
C PHE A 317 27.52 25.67 -24.02
N ALA A 318 27.13 26.71 -23.29
CA ALA A 318 26.69 27.97 -23.91
C ALA A 318 27.75 28.57 -24.84
N ALA A 319 27.31 29.15 -25.90
CA ALA A 319 28.10 29.92 -26.87
C ALA A 319 28.36 31.37 -26.33
N GLY A 320 27.34 31.95 -25.68
CA GLY A 320 27.47 33.32 -25.16
C GLY A 320 26.33 33.75 -24.23
N ARG A 321 25.23 32.99 -24.17
CA ARG A 321 24.02 33.39 -23.38
C ARG A 321 23.40 32.21 -22.63
N ILE A 322 22.94 32.50 -21.41
CA ILE A 322 22.16 31.58 -20.58
C ILE A 322 20.95 32.30 -20.02
N ASP A 323 19.77 31.77 -20.23
CA ASP A 323 18.53 32.26 -19.66
C ASP A 323 18.10 31.34 -18.52
N VAL A 324 17.81 31.90 -17.34
CA VAL A 324 17.31 31.16 -16.18
C VAL A 324 15.94 31.71 -15.79
N THR A 325 14.95 30.81 -15.75
CA THR A 325 13.56 31.20 -15.43
C THR A 325 13.05 30.42 -14.23
N VAL A 326 12.40 31.10 -13.29
CA VAL A 326 11.57 30.52 -12.26
C VAL A 326 10.15 31.01 -12.48
N ALA A 327 9.18 30.11 -12.61
CA ALA A 327 7.78 30.44 -12.80
C ALA A 327 6.85 29.42 -12.14
N CYS A 328 5.67 29.86 -11.69
CA CYS A 328 4.63 29.01 -11.14
C CYS A 328 3.62 28.61 -12.23
N HIS A 329 3.36 27.30 -12.35
CA HIS A 329 2.37 26.75 -13.28
C HIS A 329 1.56 25.63 -12.61
N ASN A 330 0.25 25.78 -12.48
CA ASN A 330 -0.67 24.71 -12.02
C ASN A 330 -0.16 23.97 -10.75
N GLU A 331 0.15 24.73 -9.70
CA GLU A 331 0.63 24.19 -8.41
C GLU A 331 2.06 23.57 -8.45
N LEU A 332 2.78 23.83 -9.51
CA LEU A 332 4.18 23.42 -9.67
C LEU A 332 5.07 24.63 -9.89
N VAL A 333 6.22 24.65 -9.25
CA VAL A 333 7.29 25.60 -9.50
C VAL A 333 8.22 24.99 -10.55
N ARG A 334 8.36 25.69 -11.67
CA ARG A 334 9.30 25.35 -12.74
C ARG A 334 10.56 26.17 -12.61
N ILE A 335 11.72 25.52 -12.59
CA ILE A 335 13.04 26.11 -12.73
C ILE A 335 13.56 25.68 -14.10
N ALA A 336 13.82 26.59 -15.01
CA ALA A 336 14.36 26.31 -16.32
C ALA A 336 15.72 26.97 -16.50
N VAL A 337 16.69 26.25 -17.03
CA VAL A 337 18.01 26.74 -17.45
C VAL A 337 18.14 26.43 -18.94
N GLU A 338 18.36 27.46 -19.74
CA GLU A 338 18.41 27.41 -21.19
C GLU A 338 19.71 28.03 -21.68
N ASP A 339 20.40 27.37 -22.60
CA ASP A 339 21.65 27.83 -23.21
C ASP A 339 21.53 27.99 -24.73
N ASP A 340 22.41 28.77 -25.30
CA ASP A 340 22.55 29.03 -26.74
C ASP A 340 23.67 28.17 -27.38
N GLY A 341 24.00 27.02 -26.78
CA GLY A 341 25.07 26.14 -27.24
C GLY A 341 24.68 25.25 -28.43
N GLU A 342 25.42 24.16 -28.64
CA GLU A 342 25.19 23.21 -29.76
C GLU A 342 23.95 22.30 -29.55
N GLY A 343 23.35 22.28 -28.31
CA GLY A 343 22.26 21.38 -27.96
C GLY A 343 22.71 19.91 -27.91
N LEU A 344 21.73 18.98 -27.93
CA LEU A 344 22.00 17.55 -28.01
C LEU A 344 21.87 17.05 -29.47
N PRO A 345 22.69 16.05 -29.89
CA PRO A 345 22.80 15.66 -31.30
C PRO A 345 21.49 15.14 -31.92
N ARG A 346 20.59 14.54 -31.12
CA ARG A 346 19.32 13.96 -31.57
C ARG A 346 18.20 14.33 -30.61
N GLU A 347 16.99 14.42 -31.13
CA GLU A 347 15.80 14.69 -30.31
C GLU A 347 15.57 13.63 -29.23
N GLU A 348 15.85 12.37 -29.50
CA GLU A 348 15.78 11.25 -28.54
C GLU A 348 16.76 11.39 -27.39
N ASP A 349 17.87 12.10 -27.59
CA ASP A 349 18.91 12.26 -26.56
C ASP A 349 18.43 13.14 -25.40
N TYR A 350 17.44 14.02 -25.61
CA TYR A 350 16.84 14.85 -24.55
C TYR A 350 16.06 14.01 -23.51
N GLN A 351 15.53 12.85 -23.89
CA GLN A 351 14.90 11.92 -22.95
C GLN A 351 15.96 11.10 -22.21
N ARG A 352 17.06 10.76 -22.87
CA ARG A 352 18.09 9.86 -22.37
C ARG A 352 19.23 10.56 -21.61
N VAL A 353 19.30 11.88 -21.63
CA VAL A 353 20.35 12.69 -20.99
C VAL A 353 20.35 12.52 -19.47
N TRP A 354 19.26 12.05 -18.88
CA TRP A 354 19.10 11.77 -17.47
C TRP A 354 19.57 10.35 -17.04
N GLU A 355 20.01 9.50 -18.00
CA GLU A 355 20.54 8.18 -17.73
C GLU A 355 21.96 8.26 -17.16
N LEU A 356 22.29 7.36 -16.22
CA LEU A 356 23.57 7.33 -15.54
C LEU A 356 24.74 7.07 -16.53
N GLY A 357 25.78 7.91 -16.49
CA GLY A 357 27.00 7.73 -17.30
C GLY A 357 26.86 8.13 -18.78
N ARG A 358 25.72 8.65 -19.23
CA ARG A 358 25.53 9.12 -20.61
C ARG A 358 26.37 10.35 -20.92
N ARG A 359 27.04 10.32 -22.07
CA ARG A 359 27.85 11.43 -22.63
C ARG A 359 27.48 11.61 -24.08
N PHE A 360 27.16 12.84 -24.50
CA PHE A 360 26.76 13.16 -25.85
C PHE A 360 27.84 13.94 -26.65
N HIS A 361 28.81 14.55 -25.95
CA HIS A 361 29.94 15.24 -26.54
C HIS A 361 31.25 14.62 -26.07
N ALA A 362 32.01 14.02 -26.99
CA ALA A 362 33.23 13.25 -26.69
C ALA A 362 34.44 14.12 -26.27
N THR A 363 34.43 15.42 -26.59
CA THR A 363 35.60 16.31 -26.46
C THR A 363 35.65 17.11 -25.17
N ARG A 364 34.61 17.10 -24.32
CA ARG A 364 34.58 17.86 -23.07
C ARG A 364 34.49 16.92 -21.86
N SER A 365 35.45 17.00 -20.95
CA SER A 365 35.55 16.18 -19.73
C SER A 365 34.32 16.33 -18.86
N ASN A 366 33.43 15.35 -18.92
CA ASN A 366 32.24 15.28 -18.08
C ASN A 366 32.05 13.85 -17.54
N THR A 367 31.70 13.69 -16.27
CA THR A 367 31.52 12.38 -15.63
C THR A 367 30.21 11.69 -16.05
N GLY A 368 29.27 12.40 -16.70
CA GLY A 368 27.94 11.89 -17.05
C GLY A 368 27.04 11.63 -15.82
N LEU A 369 27.45 12.06 -14.63
CA LEU A 369 26.75 11.80 -13.37
C LEU A 369 25.84 12.96 -12.92
N GLY A 370 26.13 14.20 -13.32
CA GLY A 370 25.44 15.39 -12.80
C GLY A 370 23.92 15.39 -13.05
N LEU A 371 23.50 15.15 -14.28
CA LEU A 371 22.08 15.15 -14.66
C LEU A 371 21.33 13.95 -14.07
N ALA A 372 21.94 12.76 -14.01
CA ALA A 372 21.36 11.59 -13.36
C ALA A 372 21.13 11.85 -11.86
N VAL A 373 22.10 12.46 -11.16
CA VAL A 373 21.96 12.88 -9.76
C VAL A 373 20.87 13.94 -9.62
N THR A 374 20.80 14.92 -10.53
CA THR A 374 19.74 15.95 -10.50
C THR A 374 18.35 15.31 -10.60
N ARG A 375 18.15 14.34 -11.50
CA ARG A 375 16.89 13.60 -11.60
C ARG A 375 16.53 12.92 -10.28
N GLN A 376 17.47 12.22 -9.65
CA GLN A 376 17.24 11.54 -8.37
C GLN A 376 16.87 12.51 -7.25
N LEU A 377 17.59 13.66 -7.14
CA LEU A 377 17.30 14.69 -6.15
C LEU A 377 15.89 15.26 -6.30
N ILE A 378 15.50 15.60 -7.52
CA ILE A 378 14.19 16.20 -7.80
C ILE A 378 13.07 15.17 -7.59
N GLN A 379 13.26 13.91 -7.99
CA GLN A 379 12.31 12.84 -7.72
C GLN A 379 12.11 12.57 -6.23
N ALA A 380 13.18 12.63 -5.44
CA ALA A 380 13.12 12.51 -3.97
C ALA A 380 12.32 13.65 -3.32
N LEU A 381 12.24 14.83 -3.98
CA LEU A 381 11.42 15.97 -3.57
C LEU A 381 9.99 15.94 -4.14
N GLY A 382 9.56 14.80 -4.71
CA GLY A 382 8.23 14.66 -5.33
C GLY A 382 8.09 15.38 -6.67
N GLY A 383 9.19 15.82 -7.27
CA GLY A 383 9.22 16.57 -8.52
C GLY A 383 9.55 15.73 -9.75
N SER A 384 9.69 16.40 -10.88
CA SER A 384 10.07 15.79 -12.16
C SER A 384 11.06 16.67 -12.93
N VAL A 385 11.77 16.06 -13.91
CA VAL A 385 12.75 16.75 -14.75
C VAL A 385 12.39 16.57 -16.23
N ARG A 386 12.69 17.60 -17.04
CA ARG A 386 12.52 17.56 -18.50
C ARG A 386 13.74 18.19 -19.17
N ALA A 387 14.04 17.72 -20.38
CA ALA A 387 14.99 18.37 -21.27
C ALA A 387 14.39 18.47 -22.67
N ARG A 388 14.68 19.56 -23.37
CA ARG A 388 14.22 19.82 -24.74
C ARG A 388 15.20 20.74 -25.47
N PRO A 389 15.12 20.85 -26.80
CA PRO A 389 15.85 21.88 -27.53
C PRO A 389 15.50 23.29 -26.98
N SER A 390 16.48 24.15 -26.97
CA SER A 390 16.33 25.58 -26.68
C SER A 390 15.81 26.31 -27.92
N ASP A 391 14.94 27.29 -27.71
CA ASP A 391 14.53 28.22 -28.80
C ASP A 391 15.70 29.10 -29.29
N GLN A 392 16.81 29.12 -28.52
CA GLN A 392 18.05 29.85 -28.86
C GLN A 392 19.10 29.00 -29.56
N GLY A 393 18.81 27.72 -29.85
CA GLY A 393 19.67 26.80 -30.60
C GLY A 393 20.37 25.75 -29.72
N GLY A 394 20.45 25.94 -28.39
CA GLY A 394 21.10 25.05 -27.45
C GLY A 394 20.17 24.02 -26.78
N ALA A 395 20.34 23.84 -25.48
CA ALA A 395 19.52 22.94 -24.67
C ALA A 395 18.75 23.69 -23.58
N ARG A 396 17.57 23.20 -23.25
CA ARG A 396 16.74 23.66 -22.14
C ARG A 396 16.46 22.51 -21.18
N PHE A 397 16.85 22.70 -19.93
CA PHE A 397 16.63 21.76 -18.83
C PHE A 397 15.66 22.36 -17.84
N GLU A 398 14.65 21.58 -17.43
CA GLU A 398 13.59 22.01 -16.54
C GLU A 398 13.50 21.08 -15.31
N LEU A 399 13.36 21.70 -14.13
CA LEU A 399 13.01 21.05 -12.88
C LEU A 399 11.60 21.49 -12.49
N TRP A 400 10.77 20.56 -12.09
CA TRP A 400 9.42 20.81 -11.67
C TRP A 400 9.24 20.31 -10.24
N LEU A 401 8.85 21.17 -9.31
CA LEU A 401 8.66 20.87 -7.90
C LEU A 401 7.27 21.27 -7.44
N PRO A 402 6.64 20.53 -6.50
CA PRO A 402 5.37 20.96 -5.91
C PRO A 402 5.50 22.31 -5.21
N GLU A 403 4.56 23.22 -5.45
CA GLU A 403 4.51 24.52 -4.78
C GLU A 403 4.07 24.36 -3.32
N ALA A 404 4.74 25.08 -2.40
CA ALA A 404 4.38 25.09 -0.98
C ALA A 404 3.15 25.98 -0.76
N ARG A 405 1.96 25.36 -0.63
CA ARG A 405 0.72 26.10 -0.27
C ARG A 405 0.71 26.51 1.19
N GLU A 406 0.14 27.68 1.48
CA GLU A 406 -0.32 27.98 2.84
C GLU A 406 -1.51 27.05 3.15
N LYS A 407 -1.44 26.31 4.26
CA LYS A 407 -2.62 25.66 4.80
C LYS A 407 -3.59 26.76 5.21
N THR A 408 -4.64 26.97 4.40
CA THR A 408 -5.82 27.77 4.78
C THR A 408 -6.54 27.14 5.97
#